data_23f97f3cc0306988868065658fd64e3d
#
_entry.id   23f97f3cc0306988868065658fd64e3d
#
_cell.length_a   1.000
_cell.length_b   1.000
_cell.length_c   1.000
_cell.angle_alpha   90.00
_cell.angle_beta   90.00
_cell.angle_gamma   90.00
#
_symmetry.space_group_name_H-M   'P 1'
#
loop_
_entity.id
_entity.type
_entity.pdbx_description
1 polymer ?
#
loop_
_entity_poly.entity_id
_entity_poly.type
_entity_poly.pdbx_seq_one_letter_code
_entity_poly.pdbx_strand_id
1 'polypeptide(L)'
;VYKRQDVYGFSLVYSGDFVAGVELDAYNTARAYIGINPFQFSYTLERNDTFCTPEAVLVYSANGIGEMSRIYHKLYRTRLCRGKYRDSERFVLINNWEATYFDFNEEKLVKIAEKAAQIGIDTMVLDDGWFGKRTADNAGLGDWVENPDRLPNGLRGLADKINALGM
;
A
#
# COMPACT_ATOMS: atom_id res chain seq x y z
N VAL A 1 28.56 -15.19 6.14
CA VAL A 1 27.37 -15.03 7.02
C VAL A 1 27.69 -13.98 8.07
N TYR A 2 27.07 -12.83 7.96
CA TYR A 2 27.30 -11.69 8.86
C TYR A 2 26.53 -11.93 10.16
N LYS A 3 27.20 -12.37 11.21
CA LYS A 3 26.57 -12.74 12.50
C LYS A 3 26.21 -11.57 13.40
N ARG A 4 26.88 -10.43 13.27
CA ARG A 4 26.59 -9.17 13.99
C ARG A 4 27.00 -8.01 13.11
N GLN A 5 26.09 -7.11 12.84
CA GLN A 5 26.35 -5.84 12.16
C GLN A 5 25.57 -4.74 12.85
N ASP A 6 26.23 -3.63 13.04
CA ASP A 6 25.54 -2.39 13.36
C ASP A 6 24.75 -1.93 12.14
N VAL A 7 23.47 -1.72 12.32
CA VAL A 7 22.55 -1.32 11.27
C VAL A 7 21.81 -0.07 11.68
N TYR A 8 21.77 0.88 10.76
CA TYR A 8 21.00 2.10 10.89
C TYR A 8 19.88 2.07 9.86
N GLY A 9 18.65 2.26 10.30
CA GLY A 9 17.47 2.34 9.45
C GLY A 9 16.88 3.73 9.46
N PHE A 10 16.44 4.21 8.31
CA PHE A 10 15.79 5.51 8.14
C PHE A 10 14.46 5.30 7.45
N SER A 11 13.41 5.97 7.90
CA SER A 11 12.08 5.93 7.32
C SER A 11 11.45 7.31 7.40
N LEU A 12 10.80 7.74 6.33
CA LEU A 12 10.05 8.99 6.27
C LEU A 12 8.55 8.69 6.38
N VAL A 13 7.87 9.37 7.27
CA VAL A 13 6.40 9.27 7.41
C VAL A 13 5.77 10.26 6.43
N TYR A 14 5.79 9.88 5.16
CA TYR A 14 5.34 10.73 4.07
C TYR A 14 4.93 9.89 2.86
N SER A 15 3.83 10.26 2.21
CA SER A 15 3.30 9.56 1.02
C SER A 15 3.60 10.30 -0.29
N GLY A 16 4.29 11.43 -0.23
CA GLY A 16 4.71 12.19 -1.41
C GLY A 16 6.09 11.76 -1.92
N ASP A 17 6.60 12.52 -2.87
CA ASP A 17 7.93 12.30 -3.44
C ASP A 17 9.02 12.66 -2.43
N PHE A 18 9.95 11.73 -2.20
CA PHE A 18 11.01 11.87 -1.20
C PHE A 18 12.38 11.56 -1.78
N VAL A 19 13.41 12.04 -1.12
CA VAL A 19 14.80 11.69 -1.41
C VAL A 19 15.46 11.14 -0.15
N ALA A 20 16.22 10.07 -0.32
CA ALA A 20 17.07 9.51 0.72
C ALA A 20 18.43 9.14 0.13
N GLY A 21 19.50 9.31 0.90
CA GLY A 21 20.82 8.96 0.43
C GLY A 21 21.85 8.86 1.55
N VAL A 22 22.99 8.30 1.18
CA VAL A 22 24.19 8.27 2.01
C VAL A 22 25.34 8.80 1.17
N GLU A 23 26.02 9.79 1.68
CA GLU A 23 27.16 10.44 1.04
C GLU A 23 28.40 10.23 1.90
N LEU A 24 29.54 10.11 1.24
CA LEU A 24 30.86 10.15 1.89
C LEU A 24 31.51 11.49 1.56
N ASP A 25 31.89 12.24 2.59
CA ASP A 25 32.57 13.51 2.40
C ASP A 25 34.09 13.34 2.12
N ALA A 26 34.77 14.45 1.86
CA ALA A 26 36.21 14.47 1.60
C ALA A 26 37.08 13.99 2.79
N TYR A 27 36.49 13.88 3.98
CA TYR A 27 37.15 13.41 5.21
C TYR A 27 36.78 11.97 5.55
N ASN A 28 36.13 11.23 4.63
CA ASN A 28 35.60 9.89 4.83
C ASN A 28 34.53 9.79 5.94
N THR A 29 33.78 10.87 6.18
CA THR A 29 32.64 10.85 7.08
C THR A 29 31.36 10.54 6.31
N ALA A 30 30.63 9.52 6.72
CA ALA A 30 29.35 9.17 6.11
C ALA A 30 28.25 10.07 6.66
N ARG A 31 27.45 10.65 5.77
CA ARG A 31 26.25 11.43 6.09
C ARG A 31 25.03 10.79 5.44
N ALA A 32 24.06 10.40 6.26
CA ALA A 32 22.75 9.96 5.76
C ALA A 32 21.76 11.12 5.81
N TYR A 33 20.89 11.20 4.81
CA TYR A 33 19.80 12.18 4.76
C TYR A 33 18.53 11.54 4.22
N ILE A 34 17.38 12.07 4.66
CA ILE A 34 16.06 11.70 4.16
C ILE A 34 15.12 12.90 4.33
N GLY A 35 14.27 13.15 3.34
CA GLY A 35 13.32 14.26 3.38
C GLY A 35 12.48 14.38 2.11
N ILE A 36 11.69 15.44 2.01
CA ILE A 36 10.94 15.77 0.80
C ILE A 36 11.92 15.96 -0.35
N ASN A 37 11.60 15.37 -1.52
CA ASN A 37 12.40 15.58 -2.71
C ASN A 37 12.31 17.05 -3.16
N PRO A 38 13.44 17.76 -3.32
CA PRO A 38 13.43 19.16 -3.77
C PRO A 38 13.02 19.30 -5.25
N PHE A 39 12.99 18.21 -6.03
CA PHE A 39 12.58 18.26 -7.42
C PHE A 39 11.10 18.66 -7.54
N GLN A 40 10.83 19.74 -8.24
CA GLN A 40 9.50 20.34 -8.40
C GLN A 40 8.76 20.67 -7.08
N PHE A 41 9.49 20.78 -5.97
CA PHE A 41 8.93 21.18 -4.69
C PHE A 41 9.30 22.62 -4.36
N SER A 42 8.30 23.45 -4.08
CA SER A 42 8.48 24.79 -3.52
C SER A 42 7.36 25.07 -2.53
N TYR A 43 7.69 25.78 -1.48
CA TYR A 43 6.74 26.24 -0.48
C TYR A 43 7.05 27.69 -0.11
N THR A 44 6.07 28.58 -0.28
CA THR A 44 6.20 29.97 0.13
C THR A 44 5.76 30.08 1.59
N LEU A 45 6.68 30.50 2.45
CA LEU A 45 6.40 30.72 3.87
C LEU A 45 6.14 32.21 4.10
N GLU A 46 4.90 32.58 4.28
CA GLU A 46 4.50 33.96 4.57
C GLU A 46 4.82 34.34 6.03
N ARG A 47 4.70 35.62 6.33
CA ARG A 47 4.95 36.10 7.70
C ARG A 47 3.96 35.46 8.68
N ASN A 48 4.48 34.81 9.73
CA ASN A 48 3.78 34.05 10.77
C ASN A 48 3.23 32.69 10.31
N ASP A 49 3.54 32.24 9.08
CA ASP A 49 3.23 30.88 8.65
C ASP A 49 4.19 29.86 9.28
N THR A 50 3.72 28.63 9.34
CA THR A 50 4.52 27.49 9.81
C THR A 50 4.46 26.38 8.78
N PHE A 51 5.62 25.86 8.41
CA PHE A 51 5.71 24.63 7.62
C PHE A 51 6.18 23.48 8.51
N CYS A 52 5.38 22.42 8.59
CA CYS A 52 5.73 21.22 9.32
C CYS A 52 6.30 20.19 8.35
N THR A 53 7.56 19.83 8.51
CA THR A 53 8.18 18.77 7.70
C THR A 53 7.62 17.40 8.08
N PRO A 54 7.66 16.42 7.16
CA PRO A 54 7.38 15.03 7.51
C PRO A 54 8.30 14.53 8.62
N GLU A 55 7.78 13.64 9.45
CA GLU A 55 8.53 13.00 10.52
C GLU A 55 9.52 11.99 9.93
N ALA A 56 10.78 12.08 10.32
CA ALA A 56 11.81 11.09 10.01
C ALA A 56 12.05 10.19 11.22
N VAL A 57 12.04 8.89 11.01
CA VAL A 57 12.26 7.86 12.04
C VAL A 57 13.60 7.20 11.82
N LEU A 58 14.44 7.21 12.86
CA LEU A 58 15.75 6.56 12.86
C LEU A 58 15.71 5.36 13.81
N VAL A 59 16.27 4.25 13.37
CA VAL A 59 16.43 3.02 14.16
C VAL A 59 17.87 2.57 14.10
N TYR A 60 18.39 2.16 15.23
CA TYR A 60 19.69 1.51 15.35
C TYR A 60 19.52 0.08 15.89
N SER A 61 20.28 -0.85 15.35
CA SER A 61 20.38 -2.22 15.85
C SER A 61 21.83 -2.71 15.81
N ALA A 62 22.31 -3.22 16.92
CA ALA A 62 23.60 -3.90 17.03
C ALA A 62 23.53 -5.40 16.65
N ASN A 63 22.33 -5.91 16.34
CA ASN A 63 22.09 -7.32 16.07
C ASN A 63 21.56 -7.58 14.64
N GLY A 64 21.91 -6.67 13.73
CA GLY A 64 21.64 -6.80 12.30
C GLY A 64 20.23 -6.39 11.88
N ILE A 65 19.96 -6.61 10.59
CA ILE A 65 18.73 -6.17 9.91
C ILE A 65 17.46 -6.82 10.51
N GLY A 66 17.55 -8.07 10.96
CA GLY A 66 16.39 -8.77 11.53
C GLY A 66 15.86 -8.12 12.80
N GLU A 67 16.75 -7.62 13.69
CA GLU A 67 16.31 -6.88 14.86
C GLU A 67 15.82 -5.48 14.47
N MET A 68 16.51 -4.77 13.61
CA MET A 68 16.04 -3.49 13.07
C MET A 68 14.62 -3.61 12.49
N SER A 69 14.34 -4.63 11.71
CA SER A 69 13.02 -4.91 11.16
C SER A 69 11.97 -5.09 12.26
N ARG A 70 12.28 -5.86 13.31
CA ARG A 70 11.36 -6.04 14.45
C ARG A 70 11.12 -4.76 15.24
N ILE A 71 12.12 -3.88 15.36
CA ILE A 71 11.96 -2.56 15.99
C ILE A 71 10.99 -1.72 15.16
N TYR A 72 11.14 -1.69 13.83
CA TYR A 72 10.19 -1.00 12.94
C TYR A 72 8.79 -1.60 13.02
N HIS A 73 8.65 -2.92 13.03
CA HIS A 73 7.34 -3.57 13.18
C HIS A 73 6.63 -3.17 14.48
N LYS A 74 7.37 -3.10 15.59
CA LYS A 74 6.83 -2.62 16.87
C LYS A 74 6.41 -1.17 16.77
N LEU A 75 7.25 -0.32 16.19
CA LEU A 75 6.94 1.10 15.98
C LEU A 75 5.67 1.27 15.14
N TYR A 76 5.61 0.62 13.99
CA TYR A 76 4.45 0.73 13.08
C TYR A 76 3.17 0.24 13.74
N ARG A 77 3.23 -0.89 14.43
CA ARG A 77 2.07 -1.44 15.13
C ARG A 77 1.58 -0.54 16.27
N THR A 78 2.47 0.11 17.00
CA THR A 78 2.10 0.89 18.20
C THR A 78 1.92 2.38 17.93
N ARG A 79 2.50 2.92 16.87
CA ARG A 79 2.55 4.36 16.60
C ARG A 79 1.91 4.77 15.28
N LEU A 80 2.11 3.98 14.22
CA LEU A 80 1.63 4.30 12.87
C LEU A 80 0.24 3.72 12.62
N CYS A 81 0.04 2.42 12.84
CA CYS A 81 -1.26 1.78 12.67
C CYS A 81 -2.28 2.29 13.70
N ARG A 82 -3.46 2.66 13.23
CA ARG A 82 -4.54 3.23 14.05
C ARG A 82 -5.86 2.53 13.73
N GLY A 83 -6.85 2.79 14.59
CA GLY A 83 -8.21 2.29 14.40
C GLY A 83 -8.40 0.83 14.77
N LYS A 84 -9.59 0.32 14.51
CA LYS A 84 -10.05 -1.01 14.95
C LYS A 84 -9.25 -2.17 14.37
N TYR A 85 -8.65 -1.98 13.19
CA TYR A 85 -7.89 -3.04 12.51
C TYR A 85 -6.42 -3.15 12.92
N ARG A 86 -5.95 -2.30 13.84
CA ARG A 86 -4.55 -2.31 14.27
C ARG A 86 -4.12 -3.66 14.83
N ASP A 87 -4.95 -4.24 15.69
CA ASP A 87 -4.66 -5.47 16.41
C ASP A 87 -5.52 -6.65 15.93
N SER A 88 -6.29 -6.48 14.85
CA SER A 88 -7.08 -7.55 14.24
C SER A 88 -6.22 -8.42 13.34
N GLU A 89 -6.59 -9.69 13.22
CA GLU A 89 -6.06 -10.55 12.17
C GLU A 89 -6.36 -9.97 10.79
N ARG A 90 -5.50 -10.24 9.85
CA ARG A 90 -5.70 -9.81 8.47
C ARG A 90 -6.57 -10.81 7.75
N PHE A 91 -7.42 -10.31 6.89
CA PHE A 91 -8.28 -11.10 6.03
C PHE A 91 -7.46 -12.00 5.10
N VAL A 92 -7.97 -13.20 4.87
CA VAL A 92 -7.48 -14.07 3.80
C VAL A 92 -8.21 -13.67 2.54
N LEU A 93 -7.50 -13.08 1.58
CA LEU A 93 -8.11 -12.53 0.38
C LEU A 93 -7.76 -13.30 -0.89
N ILE A 94 -8.66 -13.26 -1.85
CA ILE A 94 -8.42 -13.59 -3.25
C ILE A 94 -8.59 -12.35 -4.12
N ASN A 95 -7.71 -12.18 -5.08
CA ASN A 95 -7.80 -11.15 -6.11
C ASN A 95 -8.11 -11.85 -7.45
N ASN A 96 -8.99 -11.27 -8.27
CA ASN A 96 -9.39 -11.91 -9.54
C ASN A 96 -8.37 -11.76 -10.67
N TRP A 97 -7.38 -10.85 -10.55
CA TRP A 97 -6.55 -10.45 -11.70
C TRP A 97 -5.88 -11.63 -12.40
N GLU A 98 -5.10 -12.43 -11.70
CA GLU A 98 -4.39 -13.56 -12.29
C GLU A 98 -5.31 -14.66 -12.87
N ALA A 99 -6.56 -14.71 -12.41
CA ALA A 99 -7.54 -15.68 -12.89
C ALA A 99 -8.28 -15.21 -14.16
N THR A 100 -8.39 -13.90 -14.38
CA THR A 100 -9.30 -13.36 -15.41
C THR A 100 -8.69 -12.27 -16.27
N TYR A 101 -7.70 -11.54 -15.76
CA TYR A 101 -7.26 -10.26 -16.35
C TYR A 101 -8.48 -9.38 -16.68
N PHE A 102 -8.57 -8.85 -17.89
CA PHE A 102 -9.71 -8.06 -18.35
C PHE A 102 -10.93 -8.90 -18.82
N ASP A 103 -10.81 -10.22 -18.89
CA ASP A 103 -11.89 -11.12 -19.32
C ASP A 103 -12.74 -11.60 -18.14
N PHE A 104 -13.56 -10.72 -17.59
CA PHE A 104 -14.51 -11.06 -16.54
C PHE A 104 -15.85 -10.35 -16.70
N ASN A 105 -16.84 -10.92 -16.05
CA ASN A 105 -18.15 -10.35 -15.80
C ASN A 105 -18.60 -10.72 -14.38
N GLU A 106 -19.73 -10.19 -13.96
CA GLU A 106 -20.28 -10.43 -12.62
C GLU A 106 -20.43 -11.93 -12.32
N GLU A 107 -20.91 -12.73 -13.26
CA GLU A 107 -21.10 -14.18 -13.07
C GLU A 107 -19.80 -14.92 -12.79
N LYS A 108 -18.74 -14.63 -13.57
CA LYS A 108 -17.40 -15.21 -13.32
C LYS A 108 -16.89 -14.85 -11.94
N LEU A 109 -17.04 -13.58 -11.54
CA LEU A 109 -16.57 -13.11 -10.22
C LEU A 109 -17.31 -13.81 -9.08
N VAL A 110 -18.62 -13.94 -9.17
CA VAL A 110 -19.43 -14.65 -8.17
C VAL A 110 -19.00 -16.12 -8.08
N LYS A 111 -18.77 -16.82 -9.21
CA LYS A 111 -18.29 -18.20 -9.21
C LYS A 111 -16.91 -18.36 -8.54
N ILE A 112 -16.01 -17.40 -8.74
CA ILE A 112 -14.71 -17.37 -8.05
C ILE A 112 -14.93 -17.21 -6.54
N ALA A 113 -15.76 -16.26 -6.13
CA ALA A 113 -16.09 -16.01 -4.74
C ALA A 113 -16.73 -17.22 -4.04
N GLU A 114 -17.69 -17.90 -4.70
CA GLU A 114 -18.32 -19.13 -4.20
C GLU A 114 -17.28 -20.22 -3.88
N LYS A 115 -16.29 -20.41 -4.77
CA LYS A 115 -15.21 -21.39 -4.54
C LYS A 115 -14.26 -20.93 -3.46
N ALA A 116 -13.93 -19.64 -3.41
CA ALA A 116 -13.09 -19.07 -2.40
C ALA A 116 -13.71 -19.21 -0.99
N ALA A 117 -14.99 -18.88 -0.85
CA ALA A 117 -15.71 -19.03 0.42
C ALA A 117 -15.73 -20.49 0.91
N GLN A 118 -15.89 -21.48 0.03
CA GLN A 118 -15.87 -22.91 0.37
C GLN A 118 -14.57 -23.37 1.01
N ILE A 119 -13.45 -22.72 0.72
CA ILE A 119 -12.13 -23.05 1.26
C ILE A 119 -11.66 -22.10 2.37
N GLY A 120 -12.56 -21.21 2.84
CA GLY A 120 -12.30 -20.33 3.98
C GLY A 120 -11.62 -19.02 3.65
N ILE A 121 -11.63 -18.58 2.38
CA ILE A 121 -11.25 -17.22 2.00
C ILE A 121 -12.41 -16.30 2.36
N ASP A 122 -12.14 -15.20 3.03
CA ASP A 122 -13.13 -14.31 3.62
C ASP A 122 -13.26 -12.94 2.94
N THR A 123 -12.42 -12.67 1.95
CA THR A 123 -12.41 -11.38 1.26
C THR A 123 -12.10 -11.56 -0.23
N MET A 124 -12.88 -10.91 -1.09
CA MET A 124 -12.60 -10.79 -2.52
C MET A 124 -12.18 -9.38 -2.88
N VAL A 125 -11.09 -9.25 -3.61
CA VAL A 125 -10.63 -7.98 -4.20
C VAL A 125 -10.93 -8.00 -5.68
N LEU A 126 -11.76 -7.06 -6.13
CA LEU A 126 -11.96 -6.79 -7.54
C LEU A 126 -10.84 -5.87 -8.02
N ASP A 127 -10.01 -6.38 -8.92
CA ASP A 127 -8.88 -5.67 -9.51
C ASP A 127 -9.31 -4.85 -10.73
N ASP A 128 -8.39 -4.52 -11.59
CA ASP A 128 -8.55 -3.65 -12.76
C ASP A 128 -9.66 -4.11 -13.75
N GLY A 129 -10.13 -3.16 -14.55
CA GLY A 129 -11.07 -3.43 -15.64
C GLY A 129 -12.56 -3.33 -15.31
N TRP A 130 -12.94 -2.97 -14.07
CA TRP A 130 -14.34 -2.84 -13.66
C TRP A 130 -14.98 -1.51 -14.10
N PHE A 131 -14.18 -0.53 -14.51
CA PHE A 131 -14.61 0.84 -14.80
C PHE A 131 -14.45 1.21 -16.26
N GLY A 132 -15.29 2.15 -16.73
CA GLY A 132 -15.23 2.72 -18.06
C GLY A 132 -15.17 1.67 -19.18
N LYS A 133 -14.46 1.99 -20.22
CA LYS A 133 -14.14 1.05 -21.32
C LYS A 133 -12.72 0.51 -21.20
N ARG A 134 -12.33 0.16 -19.97
CA ARG A 134 -11.01 -0.36 -19.67
C ARG A 134 -10.88 -1.83 -20.07
N THR A 135 -10.36 -2.02 -21.27
CA THR A 135 -10.14 -3.36 -21.87
C THR A 135 -8.65 -3.67 -22.06
N ALA A 136 -7.79 -2.70 -21.77
CA ALA A 136 -6.34 -2.78 -21.87
C ALA A 136 -5.67 -1.76 -20.93
N ASP A 137 -4.37 -1.93 -20.68
CA ASP A 137 -3.60 -1.13 -19.73
C ASP A 137 -3.58 0.37 -20.06
N ASN A 138 -3.72 0.71 -21.33
CA ASN A 138 -3.63 2.08 -21.83
C ASN A 138 -5.02 2.72 -22.10
N ALA A 139 -6.11 2.14 -21.63
CA ALA A 139 -7.46 2.64 -21.85
C ALA A 139 -8.19 2.93 -20.55
N GLY A 140 -9.05 3.96 -20.52
CA GLY A 140 -10.00 4.25 -19.47
C GLY A 140 -9.44 4.67 -18.11
N LEU A 141 -8.14 4.97 -18.00
CA LEU A 141 -7.55 5.46 -16.75
C LEU A 141 -8.16 6.82 -16.36
N GLY A 142 -8.70 6.89 -15.14
CA GLY A 142 -9.41 8.06 -14.64
C GLY A 142 -10.92 8.04 -14.84
N ASP A 143 -11.47 7.11 -15.61
CA ASP A 143 -12.89 6.97 -15.86
C ASP A 143 -13.56 6.09 -14.78
N TRP A 144 -13.55 6.55 -13.54
CA TRP A 144 -14.00 5.79 -12.36
C TRP A 144 -15.54 5.64 -12.30
N VAL A 145 -16.12 5.16 -13.39
CA VAL A 145 -17.54 4.84 -13.53
C VAL A 145 -17.67 3.37 -13.84
N GLU A 146 -18.56 2.67 -13.16
CA GLU A 146 -18.82 1.25 -13.35
C GLU A 146 -19.09 0.90 -14.81
N ASN A 147 -18.55 -0.21 -15.27
CA ASN A 147 -18.85 -0.72 -16.61
C ASN A 147 -20.11 -1.62 -16.56
N PRO A 148 -21.26 -1.16 -17.10
CA PRO A 148 -22.52 -1.91 -17.02
C PRO A 148 -22.52 -3.21 -17.83
N ASP A 149 -21.67 -3.31 -18.86
CA ASP A 149 -21.55 -4.54 -19.66
C ASP A 149 -20.92 -5.69 -18.86
N ARG A 150 -20.05 -5.35 -17.91
CA ARG A 150 -19.40 -6.31 -17.03
C ARG A 150 -20.14 -6.52 -15.71
N LEU A 151 -20.68 -5.42 -15.18
CA LEU A 151 -21.35 -5.37 -13.88
C LEU A 151 -22.78 -4.82 -14.07
N PRO A 152 -23.71 -5.62 -14.60
CA PRO A 152 -25.07 -5.16 -14.89
C PRO A 152 -25.84 -4.70 -13.65
N ASN A 153 -25.46 -5.17 -12.46
CA ASN A 153 -26.04 -4.74 -11.19
C ASN A 153 -25.14 -3.73 -10.44
N GLY A 154 -24.13 -3.20 -11.10
CA GLY A 154 -23.13 -2.30 -10.54
C GLY A 154 -22.22 -2.96 -9.49
N LEU A 155 -21.29 -2.18 -8.95
CA LEU A 155 -20.42 -2.63 -7.86
C LEU A 155 -21.23 -3.00 -6.61
N ARG A 156 -22.31 -2.28 -6.33
CA ARG A 156 -23.19 -2.57 -5.20
C ARG A 156 -23.81 -3.95 -5.31
N GLY A 157 -24.39 -4.27 -6.47
CA GLY A 157 -25.02 -5.57 -6.69
C GLY A 157 -24.04 -6.74 -6.63
N LEU A 158 -22.82 -6.55 -7.15
CA LEU A 158 -21.74 -7.51 -6.98
C LEU A 158 -21.36 -7.68 -5.51
N ALA A 159 -21.13 -6.59 -4.78
CA ALA A 159 -20.78 -6.64 -3.36
C ALA A 159 -21.86 -7.34 -2.53
N ASP A 160 -23.13 -7.06 -2.76
CA ASP A 160 -24.24 -7.70 -2.05
C ASP A 160 -24.23 -9.25 -2.27
N LYS A 161 -23.92 -9.70 -3.48
CA LYS A 161 -23.81 -11.15 -3.78
C LYS A 161 -22.59 -11.79 -3.08
N ILE A 162 -21.44 -11.11 -3.06
CA ILE A 162 -20.23 -11.59 -2.41
C ILE A 162 -20.43 -11.63 -0.88
N ASN A 163 -21.01 -10.57 -0.29
CA ASN A 163 -21.31 -10.50 1.13
C ASN A 163 -22.31 -11.58 1.57
N ALA A 164 -23.24 -11.97 0.70
CA ALA A 164 -24.18 -13.08 0.99
C ALA A 164 -23.47 -14.45 1.12
N LEU A 165 -22.24 -14.58 0.63
CA LEU A 165 -21.37 -15.76 0.81
C LEU A 165 -20.59 -15.74 2.13
N GLY A 166 -20.71 -14.67 2.92
CA GLY A 166 -19.96 -14.45 4.16
C GLY A 166 -18.57 -13.83 3.96
N MET A 167 -18.32 -13.26 2.81
CA MET A 167 -17.06 -12.61 2.43
C MET A 167 -17.14 -11.09 2.58
#